data_8cf77527d4398f2e68f47b7201712bc7
#
_entry.id   8cf77527d4398f2e68f47b7201712bc7
#
_cell.length_a   1.000
_cell.length_b   1.000
_cell.length_c   1.000
_cell.angle_alpha   90.00
_cell.angle_beta   90.00
_cell.angle_gamma   90.00
#
_symmetry.space_group_name_H-M   'P 1'
#
loop_
_entity.id
_entity.type
_entity.pdbx_description
1 polymer ?
#
loop_
_entity_poly.entity_id
_entity_poly.type
_entity_poly.pdbx_seq_one_letter_code
_entity_poly.pdbx_strand_id
1 'polypeptide(L)'
;TISAKDSLAGSVPGKSSAAMSGGTSSQAFYDSIRDGALWNRCHLIAWSLSAENANERNLVTGTRSMNAESMLPYEEEVARYIDRTGNHVLYRATPVFEDQELVCRGILIEAESLEDDGRGVSFSVFCVNVQPGIAIDYDTGDSHVEQEEASEPAEAREYVLNASSMRFHLPECESVADMAPGNRVYVTESRDDLISEGYEPCGSCQP
;
A
#
# COMPACT_ATOMS: atom_id res chain seq x y z
N THR A 1 3.20 23.32 -22.52
CA THR A 1 2.97 24.22 -21.38
C THR A 1 1.81 23.66 -20.61
N ILE A 2 2.06 23.08 -19.45
CA ILE A 2 1.02 22.61 -18.54
C ILE A 2 0.26 23.84 -18.07
N SER A 3 -1.03 23.93 -18.37
CA SER A 3 -1.85 25.02 -17.85
C SER A 3 -2.22 24.73 -16.41
N ALA A 4 -1.50 25.33 -15.47
CA ALA A 4 -1.79 25.28 -14.04
C ALA A 4 -3.10 26.01 -13.65
N LYS A 5 -3.93 26.40 -14.63
CA LYS A 5 -5.10 27.25 -14.38
C LYS A 5 -6.36 26.51 -13.99
N ASP A 6 -6.42 25.20 -14.12
CA ASP A 6 -7.62 24.42 -13.81
C ASP A 6 -7.46 23.43 -12.66
N SER A 7 -6.47 23.64 -11.77
CA SER A 7 -6.57 23.02 -10.46
C SER A 7 -7.65 23.76 -9.68
N LEU A 8 -8.90 23.38 -9.95
CA LEU A 8 -9.99 23.54 -9.00
C LEU A 8 -9.73 22.55 -7.85
N ALA A 9 -8.61 22.71 -7.19
CA ALA A 9 -8.54 22.36 -5.81
C ALA A 9 -9.53 23.31 -5.14
N GLY A 10 -10.72 22.84 -4.88
CA GLY A 10 -11.57 23.47 -3.88
C GLY A 10 -10.64 23.69 -2.71
N SER A 11 -10.42 24.94 -2.34
CA SER A 11 -9.58 25.33 -1.22
C SER A 11 -10.19 24.71 0.03
N VAL A 12 -9.80 23.47 0.34
CA VAL A 12 -9.84 23.03 1.72
C VAL A 12 -8.86 23.95 2.41
N PRO A 13 -9.29 24.76 3.40
CA PRO A 13 -8.45 25.75 4.06
C PRO A 13 -7.22 25.01 4.55
N GLY A 14 -6.07 25.43 4.03
CA GLY A 14 -4.80 24.76 4.14
C GLY A 14 -4.52 24.19 5.51
N LYS A 15 -4.64 22.89 5.62
CA LYS A 15 -3.84 22.17 6.58
C LYS A 15 -2.47 22.03 5.93
N SER A 16 -1.72 23.13 6.06
CA SER A 16 -0.34 23.22 5.62
C SER A 16 0.43 22.02 6.15
N SER A 17 1.42 21.63 5.41
CA SER A 17 2.53 20.81 5.87
C SER A 17 3.27 21.49 7.04
N ALA A 18 2.55 21.87 8.09
CA ALA A 18 3.14 22.19 9.38
C ALA A 18 3.94 20.96 9.75
N ALA A 19 5.21 21.15 9.97
CA ALA A 19 6.10 20.09 10.41
C ALA A 19 5.36 19.32 11.51
N MET A 20 4.97 18.08 11.22
CA MET A 20 4.38 17.17 12.18
C MET A 20 5.50 16.80 13.14
N SER A 21 5.77 17.71 14.07
CA SER A 21 6.68 17.49 15.18
C SER A 21 5.85 16.97 16.33
N GLY A 22 5.87 15.69 16.61
CA GLY A 22 5.25 15.30 17.82
C GLY A 22 4.93 13.83 18.05
N GLY A 23 5.15 12.95 17.09
CA GLY A 23 5.13 11.54 17.42
C GLY A 23 6.43 11.13 18.09
N THR A 24 6.38 10.44 19.23
CA THR A 24 7.54 9.77 19.82
C THR A 24 7.96 8.61 18.93
N SER A 25 8.50 8.95 17.75
CA SER A 25 9.06 7.97 16.85
C SER A 25 10.39 7.51 17.43
N SER A 26 10.45 6.26 17.85
CA SER A 26 11.72 5.65 18.22
C SER A 26 12.64 5.62 17.00
N GLN A 27 13.96 5.71 17.21
CA GLN A 27 14.94 5.57 16.13
C GLN A 27 14.69 4.31 15.29
N ALA A 28 14.28 3.21 15.94
CA ALA A 28 13.91 1.95 15.29
C ALA A 28 12.78 2.09 14.26
N PHE A 29 11.87 3.04 14.44
CA PHE A 29 10.81 3.34 13.48
C PHE A 29 11.39 3.91 12.17
N TYR A 30 12.28 4.88 12.27
CA TYR A 30 12.93 5.47 11.09
C TYR A 30 13.90 4.50 10.41
N ASP A 31 14.55 3.62 11.16
CA ASP A 31 15.46 2.62 10.61
C ASP A 31 14.71 1.56 9.77
N SER A 32 13.40 1.39 10.00
CA SER A 32 12.56 0.49 9.19
C SER A 32 12.19 1.07 7.83
N ILE A 33 12.34 2.39 7.64
CA ILE A 33 11.99 3.08 6.41
C ILE A 33 13.26 3.35 5.61
N ARG A 34 13.27 2.94 4.36
CA ARG A 34 14.36 3.23 3.45
C ARG A 34 14.60 4.74 3.39
N ASP A 35 15.86 5.16 3.60
CA ASP A 35 16.29 6.56 3.67
C ASP A 35 15.81 7.35 4.93
N GLY A 36 15.22 6.67 5.91
CA GLY A 36 14.95 7.24 7.24
C GLY A 36 13.86 8.32 7.33
N ALA A 37 13.01 8.47 6.31
CA ALA A 37 11.94 9.48 6.30
C ALA A 37 10.62 8.93 5.80
N LEU A 38 9.63 8.78 6.71
CA LEU A 38 8.28 8.40 6.36
C LEU A 38 7.59 9.49 5.54
N TRP A 39 7.54 10.71 6.09
CA TRP A 39 6.82 11.81 5.53
C TRP A 39 7.66 12.64 4.58
N ASN A 40 7.09 12.88 3.41
CA ASN A 40 7.65 13.73 2.37
C ASN A 40 6.70 14.91 2.11
N ARG A 41 7.28 16.02 1.69
CA ARG A 41 6.53 17.11 1.06
C ARG A 41 6.33 16.75 -0.40
N CYS A 42 5.24 16.05 -0.68
CA CYS A 42 4.93 15.59 -2.03
C CYS A 42 4.38 16.75 -2.86
N HIS A 43 4.89 16.91 -4.07
CA HIS A 43 4.27 17.79 -5.04
C HIS A 43 3.03 17.10 -5.63
N LEU A 44 1.93 17.82 -5.74
CA LEU A 44 0.73 17.35 -6.47
C LEU A 44 1.01 17.30 -7.98
N ILE A 45 1.72 18.31 -8.47
CA ILE A 45 2.26 18.35 -9.82
C ILE A 45 3.78 18.45 -9.69
N ALA A 46 4.49 17.46 -10.20
CA ALA A 46 5.93 17.36 -10.08
C ALA A 46 6.65 18.66 -10.43
N TRP A 47 7.76 18.91 -9.77
CA TRP A 47 8.61 20.07 -10.12
C TRP A 47 9.06 20.06 -11.59
N SER A 48 9.35 18.89 -12.12
CA SER A 48 9.72 18.71 -13.54
C SER A 48 8.62 19.15 -14.51
N LEU A 49 7.36 19.15 -14.06
CA LEU A 49 6.20 19.52 -14.87
C LEU A 49 5.76 20.98 -14.64
N SER A 50 5.86 21.47 -13.39
CA SER A 50 5.32 22.78 -13.00
C SER A 50 6.40 23.85 -12.80
N ALA A 51 7.66 23.45 -12.55
CA ALA A 51 8.75 24.32 -12.08
C ALA A 51 8.45 25.04 -10.75
N GLU A 52 7.46 24.58 -9.98
CA GLU A 52 7.06 25.14 -8.68
C GLU A 52 7.66 24.32 -7.54
N ASN A 53 8.60 24.91 -6.79
CA ASN A 53 9.27 24.20 -5.70
C ASN A 53 8.63 24.42 -4.33
N ALA A 54 8.08 25.60 -4.06
CA ALA A 54 7.65 26.02 -2.72
C ALA A 54 6.21 26.57 -2.67
N ASN A 55 5.41 26.27 -3.67
CA ASN A 55 4.00 26.64 -3.68
C ASN A 55 3.22 25.73 -2.74
N GLU A 56 2.71 26.25 -1.62
CA GLU A 56 1.96 25.50 -0.63
C GLU A 56 0.70 24.83 -1.20
N ARG A 57 0.13 25.40 -2.26
CA ARG A 57 -1.04 24.81 -2.95
C ARG A 57 -0.69 23.61 -3.81
N ASN A 58 0.59 23.42 -4.09
CA ASN A 58 1.12 22.29 -4.85
C ASN A 58 1.83 21.27 -3.95
N LEU A 59 1.62 21.34 -2.64
CA LEU A 59 2.29 20.46 -1.67
C LEU A 59 1.28 19.76 -0.78
N VAL A 60 1.54 18.49 -0.52
CA VAL A 60 0.77 17.66 0.40
C VAL A 60 1.72 16.79 1.23
N THR A 61 1.30 16.43 2.44
CA THR A 61 2.02 15.43 3.25
C THR A 61 1.73 14.04 2.72
N GLY A 62 2.75 13.34 2.29
CA GLY A 62 2.63 11.97 1.80
C GLY A 62 3.79 11.08 2.19
N THR A 63 3.59 9.79 2.05
CA THR A 63 4.63 8.80 2.33
C THR A 63 5.70 8.77 1.24
N ARG A 64 6.84 8.21 1.59
CA ARG A 64 7.91 7.96 0.62
C ARG A 64 7.43 7.02 -0.50
N SER A 65 6.70 5.95 -0.14
CA SER A 65 6.18 4.99 -1.11
C SER A 65 5.18 5.63 -2.07
N MET A 66 4.24 6.44 -1.58
CA MET A 66 3.34 7.18 -2.46
C MET A 66 4.10 8.09 -3.42
N ASN A 67 5.00 8.91 -2.90
CA ASN A 67 5.71 9.91 -3.69
C ASN A 67 6.66 9.30 -4.74
N ALA A 68 7.49 8.35 -4.34
CA ALA A 68 8.59 7.85 -5.17
C ALA A 68 8.27 6.56 -5.94
N GLU A 69 7.26 5.81 -5.50
CA GLU A 69 6.96 4.51 -6.13
C GLU A 69 5.60 4.54 -6.85
N SER A 70 4.61 5.25 -6.29
CA SER A 70 3.26 5.29 -6.87
C SER A 70 3.05 6.47 -7.82
N MET A 71 3.48 7.68 -7.47
CA MET A 71 3.26 8.89 -8.29
C MET A 71 4.30 9.05 -9.40
N LEU A 72 5.56 8.89 -9.06
CA LEU A 72 6.69 9.18 -9.95
C LEU A 72 6.60 8.53 -11.34
N PRO A 73 6.21 7.25 -11.51
CA PRO A 73 6.10 6.64 -12.82
C PRO A 73 5.15 7.37 -13.78
N TYR A 74 4.04 7.87 -13.28
CA TYR A 74 3.04 8.62 -14.05
C TYR A 74 3.50 10.03 -14.39
N GLU A 75 4.17 10.69 -13.45
CA GLU A 75 4.77 12.00 -13.68
C GLU A 75 5.87 11.92 -14.76
N GLU A 76 6.71 10.90 -14.72
CA GLU A 76 7.72 10.64 -15.73
C GLU A 76 7.13 10.26 -17.09
N GLU A 77 6.00 9.56 -17.13
CA GLU A 77 5.29 9.26 -18.37
C GLU A 77 4.86 10.54 -19.07
N VAL A 78 4.24 11.46 -18.32
CA VAL A 78 3.81 12.77 -18.83
C VAL A 78 5.03 13.59 -19.27
N ALA A 79 6.07 13.66 -18.46
CA ALA A 79 7.30 14.41 -18.80
C ALA A 79 7.93 13.88 -20.09
N ARG A 80 8.10 12.58 -20.22
CA ARG A 80 8.66 11.93 -21.42
C ARG A 80 7.81 12.17 -22.67
N TYR A 81 6.48 12.21 -22.54
CA TYR A 81 5.60 12.52 -23.66
C TYR A 81 5.80 13.96 -24.13
N ILE A 82 5.79 14.91 -23.20
CA ILE A 82 5.99 16.35 -23.50
C ILE A 82 7.36 16.58 -24.14
N ASP A 83 8.42 16.03 -23.58
CA ASP A 83 9.79 16.18 -24.08
C ASP A 83 9.94 15.64 -25.52
N ARG A 84 9.28 14.53 -25.82
CA ARG A 84 9.38 13.87 -27.12
C ARG A 84 8.56 14.58 -28.18
N THR A 85 7.40 15.12 -27.84
CA THR A 85 6.41 15.59 -28.82
C THR A 85 6.30 17.13 -28.87
N GLY A 86 6.58 17.80 -27.78
CA GLY A 86 6.26 19.20 -27.58
C GLY A 86 4.77 19.49 -27.40
N ASN A 87 3.94 18.47 -27.32
CA ASN A 87 2.50 18.57 -27.15
C ASN A 87 2.11 18.89 -25.72
N HIS A 88 0.84 19.26 -25.52
CA HIS A 88 0.28 19.60 -24.21
C HIS A 88 -0.41 18.39 -23.58
N VAL A 89 -0.34 18.34 -22.26
CA VAL A 89 -1.08 17.37 -21.44
C VAL A 89 -1.94 18.15 -20.44
N LEU A 90 -3.22 17.83 -20.39
CA LEU A 90 -4.09 18.22 -19.29
C LEU A 90 -3.76 17.30 -18.12
N TYR A 91 -3.33 17.85 -17.00
CA TYR A 91 -2.94 17.10 -15.81
C TYR A 91 -3.69 17.63 -14.58
N ARG A 92 -4.27 16.72 -13.81
CA ARG A 92 -4.95 17.04 -12.56
C ARG A 92 -4.50 16.08 -11.48
N ALA A 93 -4.14 16.62 -10.30
CA ALA A 93 -3.87 15.86 -9.10
C ALA A 93 -4.81 16.33 -7.98
N THR A 94 -5.59 15.42 -7.45
CA THR A 94 -6.60 15.71 -6.43
C THR A 94 -6.30 14.89 -5.18
N PRO A 95 -5.88 15.51 -4.06
CA PRO A 95 -5.73 14.81 -2.80
C PRO A 95 -7.11 14.45 -2.25
N VAL A 96 -7.26 13.20 -1.81
CA VAL A 96 -8.51 12.64 -1.29
C VAL A 96 -8.38 12.46 0.22
N PHE A 97 -9.30 13.03 0.96
CA PHE A 97 -9.44 12.93 2.41
C PHE A 97 -10.80 12.31 2.74
N GLU A 98 -10.91 11.63 3.85
CA GLU A 98 -12.18 11.29 4.48
C GLU A 98 -12.47 12.29 5.59
N ASP A 99 -13.70 12.75 5.69
CA ASP A 99 -14.20 13.67 6.72
C ASP A 99 -13.24 14.84 7.06
N GLN A 100 -12.63 14.84 8.24
CA GLN A 100 -11.78 15.90 8.77
C GLN A 100 -10.31 15.47 8.93
N GLU A 101 -9.89 14.46 8.22
CA GLU A 101 -8.52 13.95 8.28
C GLU A 101 -7.46 15.02 8.02
N LEU A 102 -6.34 14.91 8.73
CA LEU A 102 -5.19 15.79 8.53
C LEU A 102 -4.31 15.38 7.36
N VAL A 103 -4.26 14.08 7.09
CA VAL A 103 -3.43 13.48 6.05
C VAL A 103 -4.34 12.87 4.98
N CYS A 104 -4.04 13.11 3.71
CA CYS A 104 -4.84 12.54 2.63
C CYS A 104 -4.66 11.03 2.55
N ARG A 105 -5.72 10.32 2.17
CA ARG A 105 -5.72 8.88 1.89
C ARG A 105 -4.93 8.51 0.64
N GLY A 106 -4.79 9.47 -0.27
CA GLY A 106 -4.05 9.31 -1.51
C GLY A 106 -4.30 10.47 -2.45
N ILE A 107 -3.75 10.36 -3.66
CA ILE A 107 -3.86 11.36 -4.71
C ILE A 107 -4.46 10.69 -5.95
N LEU A 108 -5.59 11.22 -6.44
CA LEU A 108 -6.10 10.87 -7.75
C LEU A 108 -5.38 11.71 -8.81
N ILE A 109 -4.64 11.04 -9.68
CA ILE A 109 -3.94 11.67 -10.79
C ILE A 109 -4.67 11.33 -12.08
N GLU A 110 -4.98 12.35 -12.85
CA GLU A 110 -5.63 12.24 -14.16
C GLU A 110 -4.83 13.01 -15.19
N ALA A 111 -4.58 12.41 -16.33
CA ALA A 111 -3.84 13.06 -17.41
C ALA A 111 -4.37 12.64 -18.78
N GLU A 112 -4.40 13.60 -19.71
CA GLU A 112 -4.79 13.37 -21.09
C GLU A 112 -4.01 14.28 -22.04
N SER A 113 -3.40 13.72 -23.07
CA SER A 113 -2.72 14.49 -24.12
C SER A 113 -3.73 15.12 -25.08
N LEU A 114 -3.54 16.43 -25.36
CA LEU A 114 -4.57 17.22 -26.04
C LEU A 114 -4.54 17.08 -27.57
N GLU A 115 -3.36 17.19 -28.20
CA GLU A 115 -3.23 17.26 -29.65
C GLU A 115 -3.51 15.94 -30.35
N ASP A 116 -3.47 14.84 -29.64
CA ASP A 116 -3.71 13.49 -30.17
C ASP A 116 -4.90 12.78 -29.54
N ASP A 117 -5.79 13.52 -28.85
CA ASP A 117 -7.00 13.01 -28.22
C ASP A 117 -6.71 11.83 -27.28
N GLY A 118 -5.73 11.98 -26.39
CA GLY A 118 -5.37 10.99 -25.38
C GLY A 118 -4.60 9.77 -25.88
N ARG A 119 -4.18 9.74 -27.15
CA ARG A 119 -3.45 8.57 -27.69
C ARG A 119 -2.04 8.43 -27.15
N GLY A 120 -1.43 9.51 -26.72
CA GLY A 120 -0.08 9.52 -26.17
C GLY A 120 -0.02 9.39 -24.67
N VAL A 121 -0.96 10.02 -23.96
CA VAL A 121 -1.16 9.93 -22.51
C VAL A 121 -2.65 9.96 -22.22
N SER A 122 -3.16 8.93 -21.54
CA SER A 122 -4.55 8.91 -21.06
C SER A 122 -4.63 7.94 -19.87
N PHE A 123 -4.72 8.48 -18.65
CA PHE A 123 -4.90 7.65 -17.46
C PHE A 123 -5.66 8.40 -16.35
N SER A 124 -6.27 7.61 -15.46
CA SER A 124 -6.83 8.04 -14.19
C SER A 124 -6.42 7.00 -13.15
N VAL A 125 -5.57 7.38 -12.20
CA VAL A 125 -4.96 6.48 -11.22
C VAL A 125 -5.05 7.06 -9.81
N PHE A 126 -5.27 6.19 -8.83
CA PHE A 126 -5.27 6.58 -7.43
C PHE A 126 -4.00 6.07 -6.75
N CYS A 127 -3.13 7.00 -6.37
CA CYS A 127 -1.89 6.74 -5.65
C CYS A 127 -2.17 6.74 -4.15
N VAL A 128 -2.21 5.58 -3.53
CA VAL A 128 -2.55 5.41 -2.11
C VAL A 128 -1.44 5.95 -1.22
N ASN A 129 -1.79 6.70 -0.18
CA ASN A 129 -0.83 7.27 0.77
C ASN A 129 -0.53 6.28 1.89
N VAL A 130 0.20 5.24 1.59
CA VAL A 130 0.63 4.20 2.52
C VAL A 130 2.15 4.03 2.48
N GLN A 131 2.69 3.43 3.52
CA GLN A 131 4.07 2.97 3.57
C GLN A 131 4.07 1.52 4.05
N PRO A 132 4.62 0.55 3.29
CA PRO A 132 4.66 -0.83 3.71
C PRO A 132 5.26 -1.00 5.11
N GLY A 133 4.58 -1.79 5.96
CA GLY A 133 4.98 -2.04 7.35
C GLY A 133 4.74 -0.88 8.32
N ILE A 134 3.98 0.15 7.91
CA ILE A 134 3.67 1.31 8.75
C ILE A 134 2.16 1.53 8.76
N ALA A 135 1.57 1.50 9.95
CA ALA A 135 0.20 1.94 10.17
C ALA A 135 0.18 3.46 10.32
N ILE A 136 -0.78 4.09 9.65
CA ILE A 136 -0.97 5.55 9.63
C ILE A 136 -2.35 5.89 10.17
N ASP A 137 -2.39 6.75 11.16
CA ASP A 137 -3.60 7.44 11.59
C ASP A 137 -3.77 8.71 10.75
N TYR A 138 -4.71 8.71 9.82
CA TYR A 138 -4.93 9.84 8.91
C TYR A 138 -5.59 11.04 9.59
N ASP A 139 -6.30 10.83 10.70
CA ASP A 139 -6.92 11.91 11.46
C ASP A 139 -5.87 12.78 12.14
N THR A 140 -4.85 12.17 12.70
CA THR A 140 -3.82 12.85 13.49
C THR A 140 -2.49 13.01 12.75
N GLY A 141 -2.21 12.10 11.80
CA GLY A 141 -0.93 11.96 11.15
C GLY A 141 0.09 11.19 11.97
N ASP A 142 -0.32 10.62 13.10
CA ASP A 142 0.52 9.71 13.87
C ASP A 142 0.77 8.42 13.09
N SER A 143 1.89 7.79 13.36
CA SER A 143 2.29 6.57 12.67
C SER A 143 3.14 5.68 13.55
N HIS A 144 3.03 4.39 13.34
CA HIS A 144 3.82 3.39 14.06
C HIS A 144 4.17 2.24 13.13
N VAL A 145 5.22 1.51 13.47
CA VAL A 145 5.53 0.27 12.76
C VAL A 145 4.33 -0.65 12.91
N GLU A 146 3.78 -1.06 11.78
CA GLU A 146 2.80 -2.12 11.75
C GLU A 146 3.49 -3.33 12.37
N GLN A 147 3.16 -3.63 13.61
CA GLN A 147 3.51 -4.92 14.14
C GLN A 147 2.73 -5.85 13.22
N GLU A 148 3.44 -6.68 12.43
CA GLU A 148 2.80 -7.92 12.01
C GLU A 148 2.13 -8.38 13.30
N GLU A 149 0.78 -8.32 13.35
CA GLU A 149 0.08 -9.12 14.33
C GLU A 149 0.69 -10.48 14.06
N ALA A 150 1.62 -10.86 14.94
CA ALA A 150 2.08 -12.23 14.99
C ALA A 150 0.75 -12.95 15.11
N SER A 151 0.29 -13.50 13.99
CA SER A 151 -0.93 -14.32 13.94
C SER A 151 -0.76 -15.15 15.18
N GLU A 152 -1.65 -14.96 16.17
CA GLU A 152 -1.49 -15.62 17.48
C GLU A 152 -0.99 -17.01 17.15
N PRO A 153 0.17 -17.45 17.69
CA PRO A 153 0.85 -18.63 17.17
C PRO A 153 -0.22 -19.69 17.04
N ALA A 154 -0.58 -20.03 15.78
CA ALA A 154 -1.79 -20.71 15.44
C ALA A 154 -1.85 -21.89 16.38
N GLU A 155 -2.83 -21.89 17.31
CA GLU A 155 -2.80 -22.74 18.49
C GLU A 155 -2.48 -24.16 18.03
N ALA A 156 -1.35 -24.68 18.50
CA ALA A 156 -0.97 -26.03 18.18
C ALA A 156 -2.10 -26.97 18.63
N ARG A 157 -2.70 -27.66 17.66
CA ARG A 157 -3.80 -28.61 17.87
C ARG A 157 -3.34 -30.00 17.54
N GLU A 158 -4.06 -30.97 18.08
CA GLU A 158 -3.81 -32.35 17.71
C GLU A 158 -4.42 -32.64 16.34
N TYR A 159 -3.56 -33.10 15.42
CA TYR A 159 -3.97 -33.55 14.09
C TYR A 159 -3.53 -34.99 13.84
N VAL A 160 -4.20 -35.63 12.89
CA VAL A 160 -3.82 -36.96 12.38
C VAL A 160 -3.38 -36.80 10.93
N LEU A 161 -2.08 -37.00 10.68
CA LEU A 161 -1.51 -36.98 9.36
C LEU A 161 -1.72 -38.32 8.67
N ASN A 162 -2.06 -38.28 7.39
CA ASN A 162 -1.97 -39.41 6.50
C ASN A 162 -0.66 -39.32 5.71
N ALA A 163 0.36 -40.04 6.14
CA ALA A 163 1.69 -40.00 5.53
C ALA A 163 1.70 -40.48 4.06
N SER A 164 0.70 -41.24 3.62
CA SER A 164 0.61 -41.71 2.24
C SER A 164 0.00 -40.68 1.28
N SER A 165 -1.01 -39.94 1.74
CA SER A 165 -1.74 -38.95 0.91
C SER A 165 -1.33 -37.52 1.17
N MET A 166 -0.40 -37.29 2.10
CA MET A 166 0.03 -35.96 2.55
C MET A 166 -1.15 -35.05 2.93
N ARG A 167 -2.10 -35.63 3.69
CA ARG A 167 -3.27 -34.90 4.22
C ARG A 167 -3.31 -34.96 5.72
N PHE A 168 -3.80 -33.89 6.33
CA PHE A 168 -4.04 -33.85 7.77
C PHE A 168 -5.53 -33.69 8.09
N HIS A 169 -5.92 -34.25 9.22
CA HIS A 169 -7.30 -34.41 9.65
C HIS A 169 -7.44 -34.04 11.13
N LEU A 170 -8.65 -33.66 11.55
CA LEU A 170 -8.99 -33.63 12.96
C LEU A 170 -9.05 -35.09 13.50
N PRO A 171 -8.71 -35.31 14.79
CA PRO A 171 -8.73 -36.66 15.38
C PRO A 171 -10.07 -37.41 15.24
N GLU A 172 -11.19 -36.67 15.29
CA GLU A 172 -12.55 -37.16 15.17
C GLU A 172 -13.03 -37.35 13.71
N CYS A 173 -12.21 -37.11 12.73
CA CYS A 173 -12.58 -37.23 11.31
C CYS A 173 -12.88 -38.71 10.97
N GLU A 174 -14.02 -38.97 10.34
CA GLU A 174 -14.40 -40.32 9.90
C GLU A 174 -13.32 -40.96 9.00
N SER A 175 -12.65 -40.17 8.16
CA SER A 175 -11.56 -40.63 7.29
C SER A 175 -10.36 -41.19 8.08
N VAL A 176 -10.19 -40.82 9.34
CA VAL A 176 -9.12 -41.38 10.20
C VAL A 176 -9.36 -42.84 10.52
N ALA A 177 -10.62 -43.23 10.70
CA ALA A 177 -10.97 -44.63 10.97
C ALA A 177 -10.60 -45.55 9.80
N ASP A 178 -10.71 -45.05 8.59
CA ASP A 178 -10.46 -45.80 7.35
C ASP A 178 -8.97 -45.84 6.94
N MET A 179 -8.11 -45.04 7.62
CA MET A 179 -6.68 -45.04 7.32
C MET A 179 -6.00 -46.32 7.77
N ALA A 180 -5.08 -46.83 6.96
CA ALA A 180 -4.19 -47.90 7.36
C ALA A 180 -3.39 -47.48 8.60
N PRO A 181 -3.25 -48.35 9.64
CA PRO A 181 -2.55 -47.95 10.88
C PRO A 181 -1.12 -47.43 10.69
N GLY A 182 -0.41 -47.94 9.68
CA GLY A 182 0.96 -47.48 9.38
C GLY A 182 1.07 -46.11 8.74
N ASN A 183 -0.06 -45.54 8.31
CA ASN A 183 -0.07 -44.18 7.68
C ASN A 183 -0.59 -43.12 8.65
N ARG A 184 -0.98 -43.47 9.87
CA ARG A 184 -1.50 -42.54 10.88
C ARG A 184 -0.36 -42.00 11.73
N VAL A 185 -0.14 -40.71 11.68
CA VAL A 185 0.82 -40.01 12.55
C VAL A 185 0.05 -38.96 13.33
N TYR A 186 0.12 -39.00 14.65
CA TYR A 186 -0.48 -38.01 15.52
C TYR A 186 0.55 -36.94 15.81
N VAL A 187 0.19 -35.67 15.61
CA VAL A 187 1.06 -34.53 15.85
C VAL A 187 0.29 -33.42 16.58
N THR A 188 1.01 -32.62 17.34
CA THR A 188 0.49 -31.38 17.94
C THR A 188 1.26 -30.23 17.35
N GLU A 189 0.72 -29.63 16.32
CA GLU A 189 1.38 -28.59 15.53
C GLU A 189 0.36 -27.52 15.12
N SER A 190 0.83 -26.41 14.57
CA SER A 190 -0.08 -25.45 13.98
C SER A 190 -0.53 -25.89 12.58
N ARG A 191 -1.69 -25.43 12.17
CA ARG A 191 -2.20 -25.68 10.81
C ARG A 191 -1.25 -25.15 9.74
N ASP A 192 -0.65 -24.00 9.98
CA ASP A 192 0.23 -23.32 9.02
C ASP A 192 1.59 -24.03 8.89
N ASP A 193 2.10 -24.61 9.99
CA ASP A 193 3.30 -25.44 9.97
C ASP A 193 3.09 -26.67 9.09
N LEU A 194 1.96 -27.37 9.27
CA LEU A 194 1.61 -28.54 8.46
C LEU A 194 1.49 -28.20 6.96
N ILE A 195 0.90 -27.06 6.63
CA ILE A 195 0.81 -26.59 5.24
C ILE A 195 2.21 -26.27 4.69
N SER A 196 3.07 -25.65 5.50
CA SER A 196 4.46 -25.36 5.10
C SER A 196 5.29 -26.60 4.86
N GLU A 197 4.98 -27.70 5.57
CA GLU A 197 5.57 -29.02 5.38
C GLU A 197 5.01 -29.79 4.17
N GLY A 198 4.02 -29.21 3.48
CA GLY A 198 3.44 -29.75 2.25
C GLY A 198 2.22 -30.65 2.48
N TYR A 199 1.64 -30.63 3.67
CA TYR A 199 0.37 -31.32 3.92
C TYR A 199 -0.83 -30.49 3.46
N GLU A 200 -1.85 -31.15 2.93
CA GLU A 200 -3.12 -30.53 2.56
C GLU A 200 -4.21 -30.79 3.61
N PRO A 201 -5.06 -29.81 3.92
CA PRO A 201 -6.20 -30.03 4.82
C PRO A 201 -7.20 -30.99 4.20
N CYS A 202 -7.78 -31.86 5.02
CA CYS A 202 -8.86 -32.76 4.59
C CYS A 202 -10.10 -31.95 4.17
N GLY A 203 -10.65 -32.25 2.99
CA GLY A 203 -11.86 -31.58 2.49
C GLY A 203 -13.12 -31.89 3.25
N SER A 204 -13.16 -33.00 4.04
CA SER A 204 -14.35 -33.42 4.80
C SER A 204 -14.43 -32.77 6.18
N CYS A 205 -13.34 -32.80 6.96
CA CYS A 205 -13.34 -32.22 8.31
C CYS A 205 -12.84 -30.78 8.37
N GLN A 206 -12.23 -30.29 7.30
CA GLN A 206 -11.69 -28.91 7.16
C GLN A 206 -10.91 -28.45 8.41
N PRO A 207 -9.81 -29.14 8.76
CA PRO A 207 -9.02 -28.89 9.95
C PRO A 207 -8.33 -27.54 9.94
#